data_b553a2c3a166138e4b2a1056864b7223
#
_entry.id   b553a2c3a166138e4b2a1056864b7223
#
_cell.length_a   1.000
_cell.length_b   1.000
_cell.length_c   1.000
_cell.angle_alpha   90.00
_cell.angle_beta   90.00
_cell.angle_gamma   90.00
#
_symmetry.space_group_name_H-M   'P 1'
#
loop_
_entity.id
_entity.type
_entity.pdbx_description
1 polymer ?
#
loop_
_entity_poly.entity_id
_entity_poly.type
_entity_poly.pdbx_seq_one_letter_code
_entity_poly.pdbx_strand_id
1 'polypeptide(L)'
;MDNKMDMRAVACVLLAAGAGSRFGGGKLLAEFSGERLFERAMNVLPKELFSRVAVVSGCEDILAESERRGFLAVRNSAPEKGVSLSVRLGLEAAKPCSAVLFLVCDQPLLRKESVLRILEAGAAHPERIIAPEGPDGRLGNPCLFPAAYFPELAALEGDRGGKRVIRAHPEAVLTVPLPEEELFDTDTKEDLSRLKEI
;
A
#
# COMPACT_ATOMS: atom_id res chain seq x y z
N MET A 1 -15.07 25.73 -10.45
CA MET A 1 -14.94 25.28 -9.04
C MET A 1 -13.76 24.34 -9.00
N ASP A 2 -12.67 24.78 -8.39
CA ASP A 2 -11.46 23.95 -8.26
C ASP A 2 -11.79 22.74 -7.37
N ASN A 3 -11.95 21.61 -8.00
CA ASN A 3 -12.22 20.32 -7.32
C ASN A 3 -10.89 19.73 -6.83
N LYS A 4 -10.14 20.48 -6.00
CA LYS A 4 -8.97 19.95 -5.32
C LYS A 4 -9.43 18.92 -4.28
N MET A 5 -8.85 17.72 -4.34
CA MET A 5 -9.05 16.72 -3.28
C MET A 5 -8.63 17.33 -1.95
N ASP A 6 -9.53 17.31 -0.97
CA ASP A 6 -9.14 17.62 0.40
C ASP A 6 -8.20 16.51 0.88
N MET A 7 -6.91 16.81 0.97
CA MET A 7 -5.90 15.86 1.44
C MET A 7 -6.23 15.28 2.83
N ARG A 8 -6.98 16.01 3.65
CA ARG A 8 -7.47 15.54 4.96
C ARG A 8 -8.54 14.44 4.85
N ALA A 9 -9.05 14.19 3.66
CA ALA A 9 -10.02 13.13 3.39
C ALA A 9 -9.40 11.88 2.75
N VAL A 10 -8.07 11.84 2.57
CA VAL A 10 -7.35 10.65 2.08
C VAL A 10 -7.03 9.75 3.27
N ALA A 11 -7.32 8.46 3.15
CA ALA A 11 -6.88 7.44 4.10
C ALA A 11 -5.74 6.59 3.51
N CYS A 12 -4.95 5.96 4.38
CA CYS A 12 -3.92 5.01 3.99
C CYS A 12 -4.24 3.61 4.54
N VAL A 13 -4.01 2.59 3.72
CA VAL A 13 -4.12 1.18 4.11
C VAL A 13 -2.80 0.48 3.82
N LEU A 14 -2.12 0.02 4.87
CA LEU A 14 -0.96 -0.87 4.73
C LEU A 14 -1.44 -2.31 4.68
N LEU A 15 -1.09 -3.01 3.60
CA LEU A 15 -1.39 -4.43 3.41
C LEU A 15 -0.21 -5.26 3.93
N ALA A 16 -0.37 -5.82 5.13
CA ALA A 16 0.65 -6.56 5.87
C ALA A 16 0.20 -7.99 6.22
N ALA A 17 -0.69 -8.59 5.41
CA ALA A 17 -1.26 -9.91 5.65
C ALA A 17 -0.81 -10.99 4.65
N GLY A 18 0.19 -10.72 3.80
CA GLY A 18 0.73 -11.69 2.85
C GLY A 18 1.39 -12.87 3.57
N ALA A 19 1.09 -14.10 3.12
CA ALA A 19 1.59 -15.33 3.74
C ALA A 19 3.13 -15.50 3.63
N GLY A 20 3.81 -14.79 2.73
CA GLY A 20 5.26 -14.89 2.53
C GLY A 20 5.75 -16.32 2.27
N SER A 21 4.96 -17.15 1.58
CA SER A 21 5.25 -18.58 1.40
C SER A 21 6.59 -18.83 0.74
N ARG A 22 6.96 -18.04 -0.28
CA ARG A 22 8.26 -18.11 -0.96
C ARG A 22 9.42 -17.65 -0.07
N PHE A 23 9.17 -16.82 0.92
CA PHE A 23 10.15 -16.36 1.90
C PHE A 23 10.38 -17.39 3.01
N GLY A 24 9.52 -18.39 3.15
CA GLY A 24 9.53 -19.37 4.24
C GLY A 24 8.81 -18.92 5.50
N GLY A 25 7.94 -17.91 5.41
CA GLY A 25 7.21 -17.32 6.53
C GLY A 25 7.93 -16.15 7.18
N GLY A 26 7.19 -15.32 7.91
CA GLY A 26 7.75 -14.18 8.66
C GLY A 26 8.40 -13.08 7.82
N LYS A 27 8.13 -13.00 6.51
CA LYS A 27 8.72 -12.05 5.56
C LYS A 27 8.77 -10.63 6.11
N LEU A 28 7.65 -10.13 6.59
CA LEU A 28 7.53 -8.75 7.05
C LEU A 28 8.25 -8.46 8.38
N LEU A 29 8.59 -9.52 9.14
CA LEU A 29 9.39 -9.43 10.35
C LEU A 29 10.91 -9.48 10.07
N ALA A 30 11.30 -9.79 8.84
CA ALA A 30 12.71 -9.81 8.46
C ALA A 30 13.31 -8.40 8.50
N GLU A 31 14.59 -8.34 8.88
CA GLU A 31 15.33 -7.09 9.01
C GLU A 31 16.07 -6.71 7.71
N PHE A 32 15.93 -5.45 7.36
CA PHE A 32 16.71 -4.79 6.32
C PHE A 32 17.32 -3.51 6.91
N SER A 33 18.66 -3.42 6.91
CA SER A 33 19.42 -2.27 7.46
C SER A 33 19.03 -1.93 8.91
N GLY A 34 18.83 -2.97 9.76
CA GLY A 34 18.54 -2.81 11.19
C GLY A 34 17.07 -2.51 11.54
N GLU A 35 16.16 -2.60 10.57
CA GLU A 35 14.75 -2.28 10.75
C GLU A 35 13.88 -3.34 10.07
N ARG A 36 12.78 -3.78 10.71
CA ARG A 36 11.87 -4.77 10.11
C ARG A 36 11.13 -4.18 8.90
N LEU A 37 10.86 -5.00 7.89
CA LEU A 37 10.24 -4.54 6.63
C LEU A 37 8.93 -3.77 6.87
N PHE A 38 8.07 -4.27 7.76
CA PHE A 38 6.81 -3.58 8.05
C PHE A 38 7.02 -2.24 8.78
N GLU A 39 8.05 -2.11 9.62
CA GLU A 39 8.38 -0.84 10.29
C GLU A 39 8.85 0.20 9.31
N ARG A 40 9.69 -0.20 8.34
CA ARG A 40 10.12 0.66 7.24
C ARG A 40 8.93 1.19 6.44
N ALA A 41 8.00 0.30 6.07
CA ALA A 41 6.78 0.70 5.38
C ALA A 41 5.91 1.68 6.19
N MET A 42 5.89 1.56 7.52
CA MET A 42 5.22 2.52 8.39
C MET A 42 5.96 3.87 8.48
N ASN A 43 7.31 3.83 8.44
CA ASN A 43 8.16 5.03 8.61
C ASN A 43 8.15 5.95 7.38
N VAL A 44 7.90 5.42 6.18
CA VAL A 44 7.80 6.24 4.96
C VAL A 44 6.48 7.00 4.86
N LEU A 45 5.50 6.73 5.73
CA LEU A 45 4.20 7.40 5.68
C LEU A 45 4.27 8.82 6.22
N PRO A 46 3.83 9.83 5.45
CA PRO A 46 3.52 11.17 5.97
C PRO A 46 2.18 11.12 6.72
N LYS A 47 2.16 10.48 7.91
CA LYS A 47 0.93 10.16 8.64
C LYS A 47 0.03 11.35 8.91
N GLU A 48 0.62 12.53 9.02
CA GLU A 48 -0.05 13.83 9.25
C GLU A 48 -0.92 14.28 8.08
N LEU A 49 -0.71 13.69 6.88
CA LEU A 49 -1.50 13.98 5.68
C LEU A 49 -2.71 13.06 5.50
N PHE A 50 -2.80 11.99 6.30
CA PHE A 50 -3.90 11.04 6.20
C PHE A 50 -4.96 11.33 7.27
N SER A 51 -6.24 11.25 6.88
CA SER A 51 -7.36 11.26 7.82
C SER A 51 -7.32 10.06 8.76
N ARG A 52 -6.76 8.93 8.26
CA ARG A 52 -6.63 7.67 8.98
C ARG A 52 -5.57 6.79 8.31
N VAL A 53 -4.83 6.06 9.14
CA VAL A 53 -3.94 4.99 8.68
C VAL A 53 -4.44 3.68 9.26
N ALA A 54 -4.75 2.70 8.43
CA ALA A 54 -5.14 1.35 8.83
C ALA A 54 -4.05 0.35 8.40
N VAL A 55 -3.73 -0.62 9.25
CA VAL A 55 -2.77 -1.68 8.98
C VAL A 55 -3.47 -3.02 9.06
N VAL A 56 -3.54 -3.73 7.93
CA VAL A 56 -4.21 -5.03 7.85
C VAL A 56 -3.19 -6.15 7.97
N SER A 57 -3.26 -6.93 9.06
CA SER A 57 -2.33 -8.03 9.32
C SER A 57 -2.99 -9.19 10.06
N GLY A 58 -2.43 -10.39 9.92
CA GLY A 58 -2.68 -11.54 10.78
C GLY A 58 -1.63 -11.71 11.88
N CYS A 59 -0.54 -10.94 11.87
CA CYS A 59 0.59 -11.04 12.78
C CYS A 59 0.40 -10.11 13.99
N GLU A 60 0.48 -10.66 15.20
CA GLU A 60 0.31 -9.92 16.47
C GLU A 60 1.33 -8.79 16.61
N ASP A 61 2.60 -9.04 16.29
CA ASP A 61 3.66 -8.04 16.42
C ASP A 61 3.38 -6.81 15.55
N ILE A 62 2.87 -7.03 14.31
CA ILE A 62 2.52 -5.94 13.40
C ILE A 62 1.31 -5.17 13.92
N LEU A 63 0.29 -5.88 14.44
CA LEU A 63 -0.91 -5.23 15.00
C LEU A 63 -0.56 -4.41 16.24
N ALA A 64 0.21 -4.95 17.17
CA ALA A 64 0.64 -4.25 18.38
C ALA A 64 1.48 -3.00 18.06
N GLU A 65 2.41 -3.10 17.10
CA GLU A 65 3.20 -1.95 16.67
C GLU A 65 2.34 -0.88 15.98
N SER A 66 1.32 -1.31 15.22
CA SER A 66 0.37 -0.39 14.60
C SER A 66 -0.37 0.45 15.64
N GLU A 67 -0.90 -0.19 16.68
CA GLU A 67 -1.56 0.48 17.81
C GLU A 67 -0.61 1.43 18.55
N ARG A 68 0.63 1.00 18.80
CA ARG A 68 1.65 1.83 19.46
C ARG A 68 1.94 3.11 18.69
N ARG A 69 1.86 3.08 17.35
CA ARG A 69 2.04 4.24 16.46
C ARG A 69 0.77 5.10 16.30
N GLY A 70 -0.35 4.67 16.89
CA GLY A 70 -1.65 5.32 16.77
C GLY A 70 -2.34 5.04 15.43
N PHE A 71 -1.97 3.93 14.75
CA PHE A 71 -2.65 3.43 13.57
C PHE A 71 -3.78 2.49 13.95
N LEU A 72 -4.78 2.35 13.07
CA LEU A 72 -5.85 1.39 13.29
C LEU A 72 -5.37 -0.02 12.91
N ALA A 73 -5.22 -0.89 13.90
CA ALA A 73 -4.90 -2.29 13.69
C ALA A 73 -6.15 -3.05 13.21
N VAL A 74 -6.04 -3.70 12.06
CA VAL A 74 -7.13 -4.46 11.43
C VAL A 74 -6.70 -5.91 11.27
N ARG A 75 -7.33 -6.79 12.04
CA ARG A 75 -7.01 -8.22 12.00
C ARG A 75 -7.56 -8.88 10.74
N ASN A 76 -6.69 -9.51 9.96
CA ASN A 76 -7.07 -10.47 8.94
C ASN A 76 -6.83 -11.90 9.48
N SER A 77 -7.88 -12.57 9.92
CA SER A 77 -7.83 -13.94 10.46
C SER A 77 -7.92 -15.03 9.40
N ALA A 78 -8.03 -14.68 8.13
CA ALA A 78 -8.17 -15.62 7.02
C ALA A 78 -7.31 -15.21 5.80
N PRO A 79 -5.98 -15.04 5.96
CA PRO A 79 -5.09 -14.59 4.88
C PRO A 79 -5.07 -15.55 3.68
N GLU A 80 -5.42 -16.81 3.88
CA GLU A 80 -5.55 -17.83 2.82
C GLU A 80 -6.67 -17.50 1.81
N LYS A 81 -7.61 -16.60 2.12
CA LYS A 81 -8.64 -16.11 1.20
C LYS A 81 -8.08 -15.12 0.17
N GLY A 82 -6.79 -14.84 0.21
CA GLY A 82 -6.08 -13.99 -0.75
C GLY A 82 -6.09 -12.52 -0.39
N VAL A 83 -5.38 -11.72 -1.20
CA VAL A 83 -5.16 -10.28 -0.95
C VAL A 83 -6.46 -9.47 -0.97
N SER A 84 -7.49 -9.93 -1.69
CA SER A 84 -8.80 -9.25 -1.77
C SER A 84 -9.45 -9.06 -0.39
N LEU A 85 -9.31 -10.02 0.51
CA LEU A 85 -9.83 -9.88 1.88
C LEU A 85 -9.12 -8.74 2.61
N SER A 86 -7.80 -8.64 2.50
CA SER A 86 -7.02 -7.54 3.11
C SER A 86 -7.43 -6.19 2.55
N VAL A 87 -7.63 -6.09 1.21
CA VAL A 87 -8.11 -4.85 0.56
C VAL A 87 -9.47 -4.46 1.11
N ARG A 88 -10.42 -5.38 1.21
CA ARG A 88 -11.79 -5.11 1.71
C ARG A 88 -11.78 -4.69 3.18
N LEU A 89 -11.06 -5.42 4.04
CA LEU A 89 -10.94 -5.07 5.47
C LEU A 89 -10.33 -3.69 5.65
N GLY A 90 -9.24 -3.40 4.92
CA GLY A 90 -8.57 -2.11 4.96
C GLY A 90 -9.45 -0.97 4.43
N LEU A 91 -10.15 -1.20 3.31
CA LEU A 91 -11.07 -0.22 2.74
C LEU A 91 -12.21 0.13 3.70
N GLU A 92 -12.79 -0.87 4.37
CA GLU A 92 -13.85 -0.63 5.35
C GLU A 92 -13.34 0.15 6.55
N ALA A 93 -12.17 -0.20 7.06
CA ALA A 93 -11.52 0.49 8.16
C ALA A 93 -11.09 1.92 7.81
N ALA A 94 -10.79 2.19 6.54
CA ALA A 94 -10.38 3.51 6.03
C ALA A 94 -11.52 4.54 5.99
N LYS A 95 -12.77 4.09 5.86
CA LYS A 95 -13.94 4.96 5.72
C LYS A 95 -14.27 5.75 7.02
N PRO A 96 -14.84 6.97 6.88
CA PRO A 96 -15.13 7.69 5.65
C PRO A 96 -13.87 8.39 5.08
N CYS A 97 -13.68 8.30 3.75
CA CYS A 97 -12.61 9.00 3.04
C CYS A 97 -13.00 9.24 1.57
N SER A 98 -12.38 10.23 0.92
CA SER A 98 -12.59 10.54 -0.50
C SER A 98 -11.66 9.75 -1.43
N ALA A 99 -10.54 9.27 -0.90
CA ALA A 99 -9.61 8.39 -1.59
C ALA A 99 -8.87 7.51 -0.59
N VAL A 100 -8.32 6.38 -1.05
CA VAL A 100 -7.50 5.46 -0.27
C VAL A 100 -6.18 5.17 -0.98
N LEU A 101 -5.07 5.35 -0.26
CA LEU A 101 -3.75 4.89 -0.67
C LEU A 101 -3.54 3.48 -0.14
N PHE A 102 -3.37 2.50 -1.02
CA PHE A 102 -2.91 1.17 -0.64
C PHE A 102 -1.41 1.06 -0.79
N LEU A 103 -0.74 0.66 0.28
CA LEU A 103 0.70 0.46 0.36
C LEU A 103 0.98 -0.97 0.83
N VAL A 104 1.98 -1.62 0.22
CA VAL A 104 2.48 -2.94 0.62
C VAL A 104 3.69 -2.78 1.55
N CYS A 105 3.96 -3.79 2.39
CA CYS A 105 5.02 -3.70 3.39
C CYS A 105 6.32 -4.41 2.96
N ASP A 106 6.44 -4.83 1.71
CA ASP A 106 7.56 -5.60 1.18
C ASP A 106 8.43 -4.85 0.15
N GLN A 107 8.31 -3.53 0.11
CA GLN A 107 9.14 -2.62 -0.69
C GLN A 107 10.07 -1.81 0.22
N PRO A 108 11.23 -2.37 0.64
CA PRO A 108 12.07 -1.75 1.67
C PRO A 108 12.79 -0.48 1.23
N LEU A 109 12.88 -0.21 -0.07
CA LEU A 109 13.54 0.98 -0.62
C LEU A 109 12.58 2.09 -0.99
N LEU A 110 11.26 1.91 -0.81
CA LEU A 110 10.27 2.98 -1.02
C LEU A 110 10.59 4.17 -0.11
N ARG A 111 10.54 5.39 -0.67
CA ARG A 111 10.88 6.63 0.04
C ARG A 111 9.62 7.45 0.35
N LYS A 112 9.70 8.25 1.43
CA LYS A 112 8.63 9.18 1.82
C LYS A 112 8.32 10.18 0.70
N GLU A 113 9.33 10.68 0.00
CA GLU A 113 9.20 11.62 -1.11
C GLU A 113 8.36 11.04 -2.25
N SER A 114 8.50 9.75 -2.53
CA SER A 114 7.72 9.05 -3.55
C SER A 114 6.25 8.91 -3.15
N VAL A 115 5.98 8.64 -1.87
CA VAL A 115 4.61 8.66 -1.34
C VAL A 115 4.00 10.05 -1.46
N LEU A 116 4.76 11.11 -1.13
CA LEU A 116 4.31 12.49 -1.28
C LEU A 116 3.96 12.84 -2.73
N ARG A 117 4.79 12.46 -3.70
CA ARG A 117 4.53 12.68 -5.14
C ARG A 117 3.22 12.03 -5.60
N ILE A 118 2.92 10.82 -5.12
CA ILE A 118 1.66 10.13 -5.43
C ILE A 118 0.47 10.89 -4.83
N LEU A 119 0.58 11.36 -3.58
CA LEU A 119 -0.46 12.15 -2.93
C LEU A 119 -0.69 13.49 -3.63
N GLU A 120 0.38 14.18 -4.04
CA GLU A 120 0.32 15.43 -4.80
C GLU A 120 -0.37 15.24 -6.15
N ALA A 121 -0.02 14.16 -6.89
CA ALA A 121 -0.68 13.82 -8.13
C ALA A 121 -2.19 13.55 -7.92
N GLY A 122 -2.55 12.84 -6.85
CA GLY A 122 -3.95 12.61 -6.47
C GLY A 122 -4.70 13.88 -6.11
N ALA A 123 -4.05 14.81 -5.40
CA ALA A 123 -4.64 16.11 -5.07
C ALA A 123 -4.89 16.98 -6.31
N ALA A 124 -4.01 16.91 -7.31
CA ALA A 124 -4.15 17.59 -8.59
C ALA A 124 -5.20 16.95 -9.51
N HIS A 125 -5.41 15.63 -9.38
CA HIS A 125 -6.29 14.84 -10.25
C HIS A 125 -7.18 13.90 -9.40
N PRO A 126 -8.15 14.46 -8.64
CA PRO A 126 -8.93 13.70 -7.64
C PRO A 126 -9.84 12.61 -8.23
N GLU A 127 -10.10 12.65 -9.53
CA GLU A 127 -10.88 11.66 -10.27
C GLU A 127 -10.04 10.48 -10.79
N ARG A 128 -8.70 10.59 -10.75
CA ARG A 128 -7.78 9.62 -11.37
C ARG A 128 -7.28 8.60 -10.34
N ILE A 129 -7.09 7.37 -10.80
CA ILE A 129 -6.27 6.39 -10.07
C ILE A 129 -4.81 6.78 -10.26
N ILE A 130 -4.06 6.94 -9.18
CA ILE A 130 -2.62 7.23 -9.26
C ILE A 130 -1.84 5.96 -8.97
N ALA A 131 -0.94 5.61 -9.87
CA ALA A 131 -0.07 4.45 -9.71
C ALA A 131 1.39 4.82 -10.05
N PRO A 132 2.39 4.31 -9.31
CA PRO A 132 3.77 4.48 -9.70
C PRO A 132 4.10 3.63 -10.93
N GLU A 133 4.99 4.15 -11.77
CA GLU A 133 5.48 3.49 -12.97
C GLU A 133 7.02 3.45 -12.95
N GLY A 134 7.55 2.26 -13.13
CA GLY A 134 8.99 2.04 -13.27
C GLY A 134 9.51 2.42 -14.67
N PRO A 135 10.83 2.45 -14.84
CA PRO A 135 11.46 2.77 -16.14
C PRO A 135 11.08 1.79 -17.28
N ASP A 136 10.67 0.58 -16.92
CA ASP A 136 10.21 -0.46 -17.83
C ASP A 136 8.71 -0.38 -18.18
N GLY A 137 7.99 0.64 -17.69
CA GLY A 137 6.56 0.85 -17.90
C GLY A 137 5.67 -0.02 -17.01
N ARG A 138 6.23 -0.81 -16.08
CA ARG A 138 5.43 -1.60 -15.13
C ARG A 138 4.90 -0.74 -14.00
N LEU A 139 3.60 -0.93 -13.71
CA LEU A 139 2.95 -0.28 -12.59
C LEU A 139 3.22 -1.05 -11.28
N GLY A 140 3.55 -0.30 -10.22
CA GLY A 140 3.86 -0.81 -8.89
C GLY A 140 2.86 -0.41 -7.81
N ASN A 141 3.35 -0.39 -6.57
CA ASN A 141 2.70 0.18 -5.39
C ASN A 141 3.59 1.32 -4.85
N PRO A 142 3.02 2.24 -4.05
CA PRO A 142 1.63 2.33 -3.60
C PRO A 142 0.68 2.93 -4.65
N CYS A 143 -0.60 2.56 -4.60
CA CYS A 143 -1.62 3.08 -5.52
C CYS A 143 -2.71 3.84 -4.77
N LEU A 144 -3.12 5.00 -5.30
CA LEU A 144 -4.20 5.82 -4.76
C LEU A 144 -5.46 5.63 -5.61
N PHE A 145 -6.57 5.31 -4.93
CA PHE A 145 -7.87 5.11 -5.56
C PHE A 145 -8.89 6.12 -5.03
N PRO A 146 -9.51 6.91 -5.90
CA PRO A 146 -10.68 7.73 -5.55
C PRO A 146 -11.88 6.87 -5.10
N ALA A 147 -12.78 7.47 -4.31
CA ALA A 147 -13.98 6.79 -3.78
C ALA A 147 -14.88 6.18 -4.89
N ALA A 148 -14.84 6.70 -6.10
CA ALA A 148 -15.57 6.15 -7.24
C ALA A 148 -15.24 4.66 -7.50
N TYR A 149 -14.03 4.20 -7.15
CA TYR A 149 -13.57 2.82 -7.34
C TYR A 149 -13.75 1.93 -6.12
N PHE A 150 -14.26 2.45 -4.99
CA PHE A 150 -14.49 1.65 -3.78
C PHE A 150 -15.44 0.47 -3.97
N PRO A 151 -16.53 0.57 -4.75
CA PRO A 151 -17.39 -0.58 -5.02
C PRO A 151 -16.64 -1.73 -5.70
N GLU A 152 -15.77 -1.44 -6.67
CA GLU A 152 -14.98 -2.46 -7.38
C GLU A 152 -13.90 -3.06 -6.47
N LEU A 153 -13.23 -2.25 -5.65
CA LEU A 153 -12.27 -2.73 -4.64
C LEU A 153 -12.96 -3.64 -3.61
N ALA A 154 -14.18 -3.29 -3.20
CA ALA A 154 -14.98 -4.10 -2.27
C ALA A 154 -15.50 -5.40 -2.89
N ALA A 155 -15.63 -5.47 -4.22
CA ALA A 155 -16.07 -6.66 -4.97
C ALA A 155 -14.90 -7.59 -5.38
N LEU A 156 -13.66 -7.27 -5.01
CA LEU A 156 -12.51 -8.14 -5.30
C LEU A 156 -12.63 -9.48 -4.58
N GLU A 157 -12.18 -10.55 -5.23
CA GLU A 157 -12.19 -11.91 -4.72
C GLU A 157 -10.85 -12.62 -4.93
N GLY A 158 -10.52 -13.56 -4.05
CA GLY A 158 -9.34 -14.40 -4.12
C GLY A 158 -8.04 -13.56 -4.11
N ASP A 159 -7.06 -13.96 -4.90
CA ASP A 159 -5.74 -13.32 -4.92
C ASP A 159 -5.67 -12.15 -5.92
N ARG A 160 -6.70 -11.32 -5.92
CA ARG A 160 -6.83 -10.14 -6.77
C ARG A 160 -6.79 -8.87 -5.92
N GLY A 161 -5.80 -8.01 -6.17
CA GLY A 161 -5.66 -6.71 -5.52
C GLY A 161 -6.06 -5.55 -6.45
N GLY A 162 -5.71 -4.33 -6.06
CA GLY A 162 -6.00 -3.08 -6.79
C GLY A 162 -5.56 -3.08 -8.26
N LYS A 163 -4.53 -3.86 -8.62
CA LYS A 163 -4.10 -4.04 -10.03
C LYS A 163 -5.23 -4.55 -10.95
N ARG A 164 -6.23 -5.25 -10.40
CA ARG A 164 -7.41 -5.68 -11.18
C ARG A 164 -8.26 -4.49 -11.61
N VAL A 165 -8.49 -3.53 -10.70
CA VAL A 165 -9.24 -2.31 -10.98
C VAL A 165 -8.45 -1.42 -11.95
N ILE A 166 -7.15 -1.25 -11.75
CA ILE A 166 -6.26 -0.50 -12.66
C ILE A 166 -6.36 -1.03 -14.09
N ARG A 167 -6.32 -2.37 -14.27
CA ARG A 167 -6.41 -3.00 -15.60
C ARG A 167 -7.79 -2.86 -16.24
N ALA A 168 -8.85 -2.71 -15.46
CA ALA A 168 -10.19 -2.48 -15.96
C ALA A 168 -10.42 -1.03 -16.44
N HIS A 169 -9.62 -0.08 -15.95
CA HIS A 169 -9.76 1.34 -16.22
C HIS A 169 -8.43 2.01 -16.62
N PRO A 170 -7.75 1.52 -17.67
CA PRO A 170 -6.44 2.06 -18.06
C PRO A 170 -6.49 3.55 -18.39
N GLU A 171 -7.62 4.03 -18.93
CA GLU A 171 -7.87 5.44 -19.26
C GLU A 171 -7.96 6.33 -18.02
N ALA A 172 -8.32 5.76 -16.87
CA ALA A 172 -8.45 6.48 -15.60
C ALA A 172 -7.14 6.55 -14.82
N VAL A 173 -6.10 5.85 -15.25
CA VAL A 173 -4.81 5.83 -14.56
C VAL A 173 -3.97 7.03 -14.94
N LEU A 174 -3.40 7.69 -13.92
CA LEU A 174 -2.31 8.65 -14.06
C LEU A 174 -1.07 8.06 -13.40
N THR A 175 0.04 7.98 -14.15
CA THR A 175 1.28 7.39 -13.64
C THR A 175 2.21 8.43 -13.03
N VAL A 176 2.95 8.03 -11.99
CA VAL A 176 4.02 8.80 -11.36
C VAL A 176 5.32 8.02 -11.54
N PRO A 177 6.31 8.53 -12.31
CA PRO A 177 7.57 7.83 -12.49
C PRO A 177 8.32 7.68 -11.17
N LEU A 178 8.71 6.45 -10.81
CA LEU A 178 9.54 6.17 -9.65
C LEU A 178 10.78 5.33 -10.07
N PRO A 179 11.88 5.42 -9.28
CA PRO A 179 13.03 4.56 -9.46
C PRO A 179 12.65 3.08 -9.36
N GLU A 180 13.30 2.22 -10.16
CA GLU A 180 13.03 0.78 -10.19
C GLU A 180 13.23 0.13 -8.82
N GLU A 181 14.27 0.52 -8.10
CA GLU A 181 14.60 0.00 -6.78
C GLU A 181 13.50 0.27 -5.73
N GLU A 182 12.75 1.37 -5.84
CA GLU A 182 11.65 1.67 -4.92
C GLU A 182 10.42 0.80 -5.17
N LEU A 183 10.29 0.22 -6.37
CA LEU A 183 9.17 -0.63 -6.78
C LEU A 183 9.48 -2.12 -6.63
N PHE A 184 10.66 -2.45 -6.11
CA PHE A 184 11.10 -3.83 -5.98
C PHE A 184 10.46 -4.50 -4.76
N ASP A 185 9.69 -5.57 -5.01
CA ASP A 185 9.08 -6.40 -3.98
C ASP A 185 10.10 -7.47 -3.52
N THR A 186 10.36 -7.56 -2.21
CA THR A 186 11.21 -8.62 -1.64
C THR A 186 10.41 -9.90 -1.43
N ASP A 187 10.40 -10.80 -2.41
CA ASP A 187 9.63 -12.05 -2.35
C ASP A 187 10.40 -13.22 -1.71
N THR A 188 11.72 -13.18 -1.78
CA THR A 188 12.62 -14.23 -1.26
C THR A 188 13.68 -13.64 -0.32
N LYS A 189 14.38 -14.51 0.43
CA LYS A 189 15.53 -14.10 1.26
C LYS A 189 16.69 -13.62 0.40
N GLU A 190 16.84 -14.19 -0.78
CA GLU A 190 17.83 -13.81 -1.78
C GLU A 190 17.58 -12.39 -2.29
N ASP A 191 16.31 -12.01 -2.52
CA ASP A 191 15.95 -10.64 -2.91
C ASP A 191 16.38 -9.65 -1.83
N LEU A 192 16.07 -9.98 -0.56
CA LEU A 192 16.45 -9.13 0.57
C LEU A 192 17.98 -9.00 0.71
N SER A 193 18.73 -10.06 0.41
CA SER A 193 20.20 -10.04 0.45
C SER A 193 20.78 -9.17 -0.65
N ARG A 194 20.26 -9.25 -1.88
CA ARG A 194 20.68 -8.42 -3.02
C ARG A 194 20.49 -6.93 -2.77
N LEU A 195 19.39 -6.55 -2.13
CA LEU A 195 19.12 -5.14 -1.81
C LEU A 195 20.11 -4.56 -0.79
N LYS A 196 20.81 -5.38 0.01
CA LYS A 196 21.84 -4.92 0.95
C LYS A 196 23.16 -4.55 0.27
N GLU A 197 23.31 -4.91 -1.00
CA GLU A 197 24.52 -4.65 -1.81
C GLU A 197 24.41 -3.37 -2.65
N ILE A 198 23.22 -2.73 -2.66
CA ILE A 198 22.92 -1.46 -3.32
C ILE A 198 23.05 -0.30 -2.32
#